data_a4145592ae893ef9b3e08c907cd622a9
#
_entry.id   a4145592ae893ef9b3e08c907cd622a9
#
_cell.length_a   1.000
_cell.length_b   1.000
_cell.length_c   1.000
_cell.angle_alpha   90.00
_cell.angle_beta   90.00
_cell.angle_gamma   90.00
#
_symmetry.space_group_name_H-M   'P 1'
#
loop_
_entity.id
_entity.type
_entity.pdbx_description
1 polymer ?
#
loop_
_entity_poly.entity_id
_entity_poly.type
_entity_poly.pdbx_seq_one_letter_code
_entity_poly.pdbx_strand_id
1 'polypeptide(L)'
;PDAPEGSARARVLLFSNADSSSARANGTIRVSYDDGFTWNDGVVFESGDMAYSTLHALPDGTWGLLYESGGYKNIEFMRVDAAYLHLSDPGEDPAPTPEPTPDPTPDPQPTPDPTPAVTPAHWVNTGSGWKWQLEDSTFAMNQTITIGESTYRFGADGYMVTGWDNADGVWSYYNAYGARVSGWVGSGGSWYYIDPATGAMATGWVQVGPTWYLFSASGQMLTGWQYAGAWYYLAPSGAMVTGWQNIGITWYYFGEDGQMATGWTMISGRWYYFASSGAWV
;
A
#
# COMPACT_ATOMS: atom_id res chain seq x y z
N PRO A 1 -7.48 -6.23 -30.55
CA PRO A 1 -8.74 -5.83 -31.14
C PRO A 1 -9.55 -5.14 -30.07
N ASP A 2 -10.03 -3.97 -30.43
CA ASP A 2 -10.82 -3.15 -29.52
C ASP A 2 -12.12 -3.92 -29.20
N ALA A 3 -12.21 -4.39 -27.97
CA ALA A 3 -13.48 -4.88 -27.48
C ALA A 3 -14.47 -3.70 -27.53
N PRO A 4 -15.74 -3.91 -27.93
CA PRO A 4 -16.71 -2.84 -28.01
C PRO A 4 -16.76 -2.07 -26.69
N GLU A 5 -16.73 -0.73 -26.76
CA GLU A 5 -16.82 0.13 -25.61
C GLU A 5 -18.04 -0.27 -24.75
N GLY A 6 -17.81 -0.56 -23.46
CA GLY A 6 -18.84 -1.09 -22.54
C GLY A 6 -18.94 -2.61 -22.46
N SER A 7 -18.15 -3.38 -23.22
CA SER A 7 -18.05 -4.84 -23.01
C SER A 7 -17.23 -5.16 -21.75
N ALA A 8 -17.52 -6.30 -21.09
CA ALA A 8 -16.74 -6.75 -19.93
C ALA A 8 -15.24 -6.93 -20.25
N ARG A 9 -14.89 -7.22 -21.52
CA ARG A 9 -13.50 -7.34 -22.00
C ARG A 9 -12.78 -5.99 -22.16
N ALA A 10 -13.49 -4.87 -22.28
CA ALA A 10 -12.87 -3.54 -22.38
C ALA A 10 -12.18 -3.09 -21.08
N ARG A 11 -12.36 -3.81 -19.99
CA ARG A 11 -11.79 -3.51 -18.67
C ARG A 11 -10.73 -4.52 -18.20
N VAL A 12 -10.35 -5.46 -19.07
CA VAL A 12 -9.31 -6.44 -18.72
C VAL A 12 -7.94 -5.80 -18.87
N LEU A 13 -7.21 -5.70 -17.77
CA LEU A 13 -5.82 -5.29 -17.76
C LEU A 13 -4.91 -6.50 -17.60
N LEU A 14 -3.79 -6.47 -18.29
CA LEU A 14 -2.74 -7.46 -18.16
C LEU A 14 -1.48 -6.78 -17.60
N PHE A 15 -0.84 -7.43 -16.66
CA PHE A 15 0.42 -6.99 -16.08
C PHE A 15 1.42 -8.13 -16.04
N SER A 16 2.65 -7.90 -16.51
CA SER A 16 3.73 -8.87 -16.46
C SER A 16 4.89 -8.38 -15.60
N ASN A 17 5.40 -9.21 -14.73
CA ASN A 17 6.55 -8.92 -13.87
C ASN A 17 7.28 -10.21 -13.44
N ALA A 18 8.47 -10.06 -12.86
CA ALA A 18 9.11 -11.10 -12.07
C ALA A 18 8.37 -11.27 -10.74
N ASP A 19 7.87 -12.47 -10.46
CA ASP A 19 7.09 -12.79 -9.26
C ASP A 19 7.96 -13.57 -8.25
N SER A 20 8.94 -12.88 -7.69
CA SER A 20 9.81 -13.42 -6.65
C SER A 20 10.17 -12.32 -5.67
N SER A 21 10.09 -12.62 -4.39
CA SER A 21 10.45 -11.70 -3.30
C SER A 21 11.96 -11.56 -3.08
N SER A 22 12.77 -12.43 -3.67
CA SER A 22 14.22 -12.53 -3.40
C SER A 22 15.10 -12.54 -4.65
N ALA A 23 14.53 -12.69 -5.85
CA ALA A 23 15.26 -12.78 -7.10
C ALA A 23 14.45 -12.17 -8.26
N ARG A 24 15.10 -11.93 -9.39
CA ARG A 24 14.43 -11.64 -10.66
C ARG A 24 14.13 -12.96 -11.38
N ALA A 25 13.05 -13.61 -10.97
CA ALA A 25 12.63 -14.92 -11.46
C ALA A 25 11.12 -15.04 -11.44
N ASN A 26 10.60 -16.12 -12.03
CA ASN A 26 9.17 -16.42 -12.15
C ASN A 26 8.39 -15.33 -12.87
N GLY A 27 8.71 -15.12 -14.15
CA GLY A 27 7.96 -14.22 -15.02
C GLY A 27 6.48 -14.61 -15.07
N THR A 28 5.61 -13.73 -14.58
CA THR A 28 4.18 -14.01 -14.39
C THR A 28 3.35 -12.94 -15.08
N ILE A 29 2.30 -13.36 -15.81
CA ILE A 29 1.26 -12.45 -16.30
C ILE A 29 0.06 -12.57 -15.37
N ARG A 30 -0.37 -11.44 -14.83
CA ARG A 30 -1.60 -11.32 -14.04
C ARG A 30 -2.68 -10.60 -14.80
N VAL A 31 -3.91 -10.94 -14.48
CA VAL A 31 -5.11 -10.38 -15.08
C VAL A 31 -5.90 -9.63 -14.02
N SER A 32 -6.32 -8.43 -14.34
CA SER A 32 -7.30 -7.66 -13.57
C SER A 32 -8.55 -7.47 -14.40
N TYR A 33 -9.71 -7.63 -13.76
CA TYR A 33 -11.04 -7.41 -14.34
C TYR A 33 -11.72 -6.15 -13.78
N ASP A 34 -11.02 -5.41 -12.91
CA ASP A 34 -11.52 -4.28 -12.13
C ASP A 34 -10.58 -3.05 -12.21
N ASP A 35 -10.08 -2.78 -13.42
CA ASP A 35 -9.21 -1.64 -13.70
C ASP A 35 -7.89 -1.62 -12.90
N GLY A 36 -7.38 -2.81 -12.51
CA GLY A 36 -6.11 -2.96 -11.80
C GLY A 36 -6.22 -2.95 -10.28
N PHE A 37 -7.43 -2.96 -9.73
CA PHE A 37 -7.62 -2.98 -8.27
C PHE A 37 -7.31 -4.34 -7.66
N THR A 38 -7.72 -5.41 -8.31
CA THR A 38 -7.35 -6.76 -7.94
C THR A 38 -6.70 -7.50 -9.12
N TRP A 39 -5.82 -8.43 -8.80
CA TRP A 39 -5.08 -9.24 -9.75
C TRP A 39 -5.19 -10.70 -9.36
N ASN A 40 -5.39 -11.58 -10.33
CA ASN A 40 -5.36 -13.02 -10.07
C ASN A 40 -3.95 -13.51 -9.73
N ASP A 41 -3.81 -14.78 -9.34
CA ASP A 41 -2.51 -15.40 -9.04
C ASP A 41 -1.55 -15.39 -10.24
N GLY A 42 -2.08 -15.26 -11.45
CA GLY A 42 -1.34 -15.14 -12.69
C GLY A 42 -0.94 -16.48 -13.31
N VAL A 43 -0.43 -16.37 -14.51
CA VAL A 43 0.14 -17.48 -15.28
C VAL A 43 1.63 -17.27 -15.40
N VAL A 44 2.43 -18.24 -14.92
CA VAL A 44 3.89 -18.22 -15.04
C VAL A 44 4.26 -18.57 -16.48
N PHE A 45 4.92 -17.64 -17.18
CA PHE A 45 5.42 -17.84 -18.55
C PHE A 45 6.91 -18.19 -18.60
N GLU A 46 7.66 -17.82 -17.56
CA GLU A 46 9.10 -18.14 -17.42
C GLU A 46 9.40 -18.47 -15.96
N SER A 47 9.82 -19.71 -15.69
CA SER A 47 10.12 -20.18 -14.33
C SER A 47 11.56 -19.91 -13.89
N GLY A 48 12.42 -19.47 -14.82
CA GLY A 48 13.83 -19.17 -14.56
C GLY A 48 14.09 -17.70 -14.29
N ASP A 49 15.36 -17.30 -14.50
CA ASP A 49 15.79 -15.92 -14.39
C ASP A 49 15.09 -15.05 -15.45
N MET A 50 14.34 -14.08 -14.99
CA MET A 50 13.61 -13.11 -15.81
C MET A 50 13.77 -11.72 -15.22
N ALA A 51 14.03 -10.72 -16.07
CA ALA A 51 14.24 -9.34 -15.59
C ALA A 51 13.14 -8.39 -16.02
N TYR A 52 13.17 -7.93 -17.26
CA TYR A 52 12.22 -6.96 -17.78
C TYR A 52 11.23 -7.64 -18.72
N SER A 53 9.99 -7.19 -18.71
CA SER A 53 8.96 -7.64 -19.64
C SER A 53 8.07 -6.48 -20.08
N THR A 54 7.51 -6.61 -21.26
CA THR A 54 6.48 -5.70 -21.79
C THR A 54 5.43 -6.48 -22.56
N LEU A 55 4.17 -6.08 -22.38
CA LEU A 55 3.02 -6.63 -23.07
C LEU A 55 2.48 -5.61 -24.07
N HIS A 56 2.12 -6.07 -25.26
CA HIS A 56 1.49 -5.26 -26.28
C HIS A 56 0.35 -6.03 -26.97
N ALA A 57 -0.80 -5.37 -27.13
CA ALA A 57 -1.92 -5.95 -27.85
C ALA A 57 -1.59 -6.05 -29.35
N LEU A 58 -1.86 -7.21 -29.95
CA LEU A 58 -1.65 -7.44 -31.36
C LEU A 58 -2.97 -7.32 -32.16
N PRO A 59 -2.89 -6.99 -33.48
CA PRO A 59 -4.11 -6.77 -34.28
C PRO A 59 -5.03 -7.99 -34.42
N ASP A 60 -4.51 -9.20 -34.12
CA ASP A 60 -5.26 -10.46 -34.22
C ASP A 60 -5.97 -10.87 -32.94
N GLY A 61 -5.96 -10.03 -31.89
CA GLY A 61 -6.64 -10.30 -30.63
C GLY A 61 -5.82 -11.05 -29.60
N THR A 62 -4.57 -11.29 -29.91
CA THR A 62 -3.60 -11.86 -28.96
C THR A 62 -2.73 -10.77 -28.36
N TRP A 63 -1.83 -11.12 -27.45
CA TRP A 63 -0.83 -10.21 -26.89
C TRP A 63 0.57 -10.71 -27.19
N GLY A 64 1.47 -9.80 -27.57
CA GLY A 64 2.89 -10.06 -27.65
C GLY A 64 3.56 -9.73 -26.33
N LEU A 65 4.27 -10.69 -25.76
CA LEU A 65 5.11 -10.53 -24.58
C LEU A 65 6.57 -10.58 -25.03
N LEU A 66 7.30 -9.50 -24.75
CA LEU A 66 8.76 -9.45 -24.92
C LEU A 66 9.39 -9.43 -23.52
N TYR A 67 10.38 -10.29 -23.27
CA TYR A 67 11.01 -10.38 -21.96
C TYR A 67 12.48 -10.80 -22.05
N GLU A 68 13.23 -10.44 -20.99
CA GLU A 68 14.62 -10.85 -20.81
C GLU A 68 14.69 -12.12 -19.95
N SER A 69 15.45 -13.13 -20.41
CA SER A 69 15.65 -14.40 -19.71
C SER A 69 17.12 -14.77 -19.57
N GLY A 70 17.40 -15.87 -18.85
CA GLY A 70 18.73 -16.46 -18.72
C GLY A 70 19.79 -15.52 -18.15
N GLY A 71 19.44 -14.68 -17.19
CA GLY A 71 20.36 -13.73 -16.56
C GLY A 71 20.81 -12.62 -17.53
N TYR A 72 19.88 -12.00 -18.23
CA TYR A 72 20.07 -10.92 -19.23
C TYR A 72 20.78 -11.35 -20.53
N LYS A 73 20.79 -12.64 -20.85
CA LYS A 73 21.47 -13.12 -22.04
C LYS A 73 20.60 -13.23 -23.26
N ASN A 74 19.30 -13.39 -23.06
CA ASN A 74 18.32 -13.59 -24.12
C ASN A 74 17.24 -12.53 -24.05
N ILE A 75 16.75 -12.11 -25.23
CA ILE A 75 15.49 -11.40 -25.38
C ILE A 75 14.54 -12.35 -26.11
N GLU A 76 13.44 -12.69 -25.48
CA GLU A 76 12.48 -13.66 -25.96
C GLU A 76 11.15 -13.01 -26.29
N PHE A 77 10.48 -13.52 -27.31
CA PHE A 77 9.15 -13.11 -27.70
C PHE A 77 8.20 -14.30 -27.61
N MET A 78 7.09 -14.09 -26.92
CA MET A 78 6.01 -15.04 -26.78
C MET A 78 4.69 -14.41 -27.20
N ARG A 79 3.84 -15.16 -27.87
CA ARG A 79 2.46 -14.77 -28.14
C ARG A 79 1.56 -15.48 -27.14
N VAL A 80 0.71 -14.73 -26.48
CA VAL A 80 -0.29 -15.23 -25.53
C VAL A 80 -1.69 -14.89 -26.02
N ASP A 81 -2.62 -15.78 -25.80
CA ASP A 81 -4.03 -15.61 -26.14
C ASP A 81 -4.92 -15.73 -24.89
N ALA A 82 -6.23 -15.56 -25.09
CA ALA A 82 -7.19 -15.65 -24.00
C ALA A 82 -7.22 -17.02 -23.33
N ALA A 83 -7.00 -18.10 -24.10
CA ALA A 83 -6.99 -19.46 -23.57
C ALA A 83 -5.75 -19.72 -22.67
N TYR A 84 -4.59 -19.20 -23.11
CA TYR A 84 -3.35 -19.29 -22.32
C TYR A 84 -3.48 -18.56 -20.98
N LEU A 85 -4.17 -17.42 -20.96
CA LEU A 85 -4.38 -16.62 -19.76
C LEU A 85 -5.61 -17.06 -18.94
N HIS A 86 -6.27 -18.14 -19.33
CA HIS A 86 -7.50 -18.64 -18.70
C HIS A 86 -8.61 -17.57 -18.62
N LEU A 87 -8.68 -16.68 -19.62
CA LEU A 87 -9.73 -15.67 -19.69
C LEU A 87 -11.02 -16.37 -20.13
N SER A 88 -11.97 -16.49 -19.22
CA SER A 88 -13.33 -16.95 -19.56
C SER A 88 -14.02 -15.89 -20.45
N ASP A 89 -14.72 -16.34 -21.49
CA ASP A 89 -15.64 -15.48 -22.21
C ASP A 89 -16.82 -15.14 -21.28
N PRO A 90 -17.13 -13.85 -21.05
CA PRO A 90 -18.26 -13.48 -20.20
C PRO A 90 -19.62 -13.73 -20.89
N GLY A 91 -19.81 -14.87 -21.50
CA GLY A 91 -20.99 -15.26 -22.26
C GLY A 91 -21.13 -16.75 -22.52
N GLU A 92 -20.13 -17.56 -22.16
CA GLU A 92 -20.30 -19.03 -22.19
C GLU A 92 -20.48 -19.56 -20.78
N ASP A 93 -21.72 -19.86 -20.43
CA ASP A 93 -22.04 -20.81 -19.37
C ASP A 93 -21.34 -22.14 -19.71
N PRO A 94 -20.67 -22.81 -18.76
CA PRO A 94 -20.06 -24.11 -19.03
C PRO A 94 -21.14 -25.05 -19.57
N ALA A 95 -20.85 -25.67 -20.73
CA ALA A 95 -21.76 -26.63 -21.35
C ALA A 95 -22.15 -27.71 -20.34
N PRO A 96 -23.44 -28.09 -20.25
CA PRO A 96 -23.89 -29.05 -19.29
C PRO A 96 -23.27 -30.45 -19.59
N THR A 97 -22.67 -31.03 -18.57
CA THR A 97 -22.24 -32.45 -18.58
C THR A 97 -23.40 -33.32 -18.99
N PRO A 98 -23.25 -34.33 -19.92
CA PRO A 98 -24.34 -35.17 -20.33
C PRO A 98 -24.91 -35.95 -19.14
N GLU A 99 -26.22 -35.81 -18.95
CA GLU A 99 -27.03 -36.38 -17.88
C GLU A 99 -27.07 -37.90 -18.03
N PRO A 100 -26.94 -38.70 -16.95
CA PRO A 100 -27.24 -40.12 -16.98
C PRO A 100 -28.76 -40.31 -17.07
N THR A 101 -29.19 -41.30 -17.85
CA THR A 101 -30.58 -41.71 -18.13
C THR A 101 -31.40 -41.89 -16.85
N PRO A 102 -32.65 -41.35 -16.77
CA PRO A 102 -33.42 -41.31 -15.54
C PRO A 102 -34.02 -42.67 -15.15
N ASP A 103 -33.88 -43.02 -13.89
CA ASP A 103 -34.65 -44.05 -13.18
C ASP A 103 -36.01 -43.45 -12.74
N PRO A 104 -37.12 -44.20 -12.65
CA PRO A 104 -38.46 -43.64 -12.57
C PRO A 104 -38.74 -42.90 -11.25
N THR A 105 -39.39 -41.77 -11.42
CA THR A 105 -39.75 -40.69 -10.53
C THR A 105 -40.47 -41.11 -9.22
N PRO A 106 -40.00 -40.65 -8.05
CA PRO A 106 -40.87 -40.39 -6.89
C PRO A 106 -41.46 -38.97 -6.95
N ASP A 107 -42.68 -38.88 -6.41
CA ASP A 107 -43.56 -37.72 -6.32
C ASP A 107 -42.85 -36.40 -5.89
N PRO A 108 -43.19 -35.23 -6.43
CA PRO A 108 -42.44 -33.98 -6.20
C PRO A 108 -42.60 -33.48 -4.76
N GLN A 109 -41.51 -33.56 -4.03
CA GLN A 109 -41.31 -32.80 -2.80
C GLN A 109 -41.20 -31.31 -3.13
N PRO A 110 -41.82 -30.40 -2.38
CA PRO A 110 -41.74 -28.96 -2.70
C PRO A 110 -40.28 -28.48 -2.73
N THR A 111 -39.91 -27.95 -3.84
CA THR A 111 -38.58 -27.35 -4.08
C THR A 111 -38.36 -26.22 -3.04
N PRO A 112 -37.27 -26.22 -2.26
CA PRO A 112 -36.93 -25.04 -1.47
C PRO A 112 -36.70 -23.85 -2.42
N ASP A 113 -37.29 -22.70 -2.04
CA ASP A 113 -37.14 -21.45 -2.73
C ASP A 113 -35.63 -21.15 -2.99
N PRO A 114 -35.21 -20.76 -4.18
CA PRO A 114 -33.80 -20.52 -4.45
C PRO A 114 -33.27 -19.45 -3.48
N THR A 115 -32.33 -19.84 -2.64
CA THR A 115 -31.59 -18.86 -1.81
C THR A 115 -31.01 -17.79 -2.75
N PRO A 116 -31.30 -16.50 -2.53
CA PRO A 116 -30.77 -15.44 -3.40
C PRO A 116 -29.24 -15.56 -3.46
N ALA A 117 -28.70 -15.54 -4.66
CA ALA A 117 -27.27 -15.59 -4.88
C ALA A 117 -26.63 -14.39 -4.21
N VAL A 118 -25.82 -14.64 -3.19
CA VAL A 118 -25.07 -13.57 -2.49
C VAL A 118 -23.98 -13.11 -3.41
N THR A 119 -24.07 -11.85 -3.86
CA THR A 119 -22.99 -11.23 -4.64
C THR A 119 -21.81 -10.95 -3.70
N PRO A 120 -20.60 -11.42 -4.00
CA PRO A 120 -19.43 -11.11 -3.17
C PRO A 120 -19.22 -9.59 -3.05
N ALA A 121 -18.68 -9.17 -1.92
CA ALA A 121 -18.34 -7.77 -1.71
C ALA A 121 -17.34 -7.28 -2.78
N HIS A 122 -17.56 -6.08 -3.34
CA HIS A 122 -16.77 -5.59 -4.47
C HIS A 122 -16.74 -4.06 -4.54
N TRP A 123 -15.77 -3.54 -5.31
CA TRP A 123 -15.63 -2.13 -5.59
C TRP A 123 -16.65 -1.63 -6.60
N VAL A 124 -17.25 -0.47 -6.33
CA VAL A 124 -18.21 0.22 -7.21
C VAL A 124 -17.71 1.63 -7.49
N ASN A 125 -17.44 1.93 -8.76
CA ASN A 125 -17.17 3.30 -9.21
C ASN A 125 -18.49 3.98 -9.57
N THR A 126 -18.79 5.08 -8.89
CA THR A 126 -20.02 5.85 -9.09
C THR A 126 -19.87 7.01 -10.07
N GLY A 127 -18.67 7.21 -10.64
CA GLY A 127 -18.34 8.41 -11.42
C GLY A 127 -17.95 9.63 -10.55
N SER A 128 -18.38 9.65 -9.28
CA SER A 128 -18.00 10.68 -8.30
C SER A 128 -16.95 10.18 -7.30
N GLY A 129 -16.65 8.88 -7.32
CA GLY A 129 -15.69 8.24 -6.44
C GLY A 129 -15.97 6.75 -6.25
N TRP A 130 -15.12 6.11 -5.48
CA TRP A 130 -15.19 4.67 -5.20
C TRP A 130 -15.93 4.38 -3.92
N LYS A 131 -16.75 3.31 -3.94
CA LYS A 131 -17.46 2.73 -2.80
C LYS A 131 -17.18 1.24 -2.71
N TRP A 132 -17.27 0.68 -1.51
CA TRP A 132 -17.23 -0.76 -1.30
C TRP A 132 -18.63 -1.29 -1.03
N GLN A 133 -19.16 -2.11 -1.92
CA GLN A 133 -20.45 -2.77 -1.73
C GLN A 133 -20.24 -4.07 -0.96
N LEU A 134 -20.99 -4.25 0.10
CA LEU A 134 -20.98 -5.44 0.94
C LEU A 134 -21.85 -6.54 0.32
N GLU A 135 -21.71 -7.77 0.82
CA GLU A 135 -22.46 -8.93 0.35
C GLU A 135 -23.99 -8.78 0.48
N ASP A 136 -24.45 -7.97 1.42
CA ASP A 136 -25.87 -7.63 1.62
C ASP A 136 -26.37 -6.53 0.69
N SER A 137 -25.57 -6.15 -0.30
CA SER A 137 -25.82 -5.08 -1.27
C SER A 137 -25.83 -3.66 -0.69
N THR A 138 -25.53 -3.48 0.61
CA THR A 138 -25.32 -2.16 1.21
C THR A 138 -23.90 -1.66 0.93
N PHE A 139 -23.64 -0.36 1.15
CA PHE A 139 -22.30 0.19 1.04
C PHE A 139 -21.63 0.33 2.40
N ALA A 140 -20.33 0.09 2.44
CA ALA A 140 -19.51 0.42 3.58
C ALA A 140 -19.60 1.93 3.87
N MET A 141 -20.00 2.30 5.10
CA MET A 141 -20.16 3.70 5.50
C MET A 141 -19.57 3.91 6.89
N ASN A 142 -18.85 5.02 7.04
CA ASN A 142 -18.23 5.44 8.30
C ASN A 142 -17.43 4.33 9.01
N GLN A 143 -16.70 3.51 8.23
CA GLN A 143 -15.92 2.37 8.74
C GLN A 143 -14.60 2.18 8.01
N THR A 144 -13.70 1.48 8.66
CA THR A 144 -12.41 1.08 8.11
C THR A 144 -12.45 -0.42 7.82
N ILE A 145 -12.07 -0.82 6.61
CA ILE A 145 -12.12 -2.22 6.15
C ILE A 145 -10.76 -2.60 5.57
N THR A 146 -10.29 -3.80 5.87
CA THR A 146 -9.15 -4.41 5.19
C THR A 146 -9.66 -5.21 3.99
N ILE A 147 -9.20 -4.86 2.81
CA ILE A 147 -9.54 -5.49 1.55
C ILE A 147 -8.23 -5.97 0.92
N GLY A 148 -8.06 -7.27 0.80
CA GLY A 148 -6.75 -7.85 0.48
C GLY A 148 -5.72 -7.49 1.55
N GLU A 149 -4.58 -6.96 1.14
CA GLU A 149 -3.49 -6.54 2.04
C GLU A 149 -3.58 -5.07 2.48
N SER A 150 -4.56 -4.32 1.98
CA SER A 150 -4.68 -2.88 2.20
C SER A 150 -5.88 -2.53 3.07
N THR A 151 -5.72 -1.50 3.89
CA THR A 151 -6.79 -0.97 4.75
C THR A 151 -7.33 0.31 4.13
N TYR A 152 -8.66 0.38 3.99
CA TYR A 152 -9.39 1.50 3.40
C TYR A 152 -10.35 2.10 4.42
N ARG A 153 -10.60 3.39 4.31
CA ARG A 153 -11.61 4.11 5.08
C ARG A 153 -12.75 4.56 4.17
N PHE A 154 -13.98 4.38 4.62
CA PHE A 154 -15.18 4.88 3.95
C PHE A 154 -15.85 5.94 4.82
N GLY A 155 -16.12 7.10 4.25
CA GLY A 155 -16.75 8.22 4.91
C GLY A 155 -18.20 7.94 5.27
N ALA A 156 -18.85 8.92 5.90
CA ALA A 156 -20.28 8.84 6.25
C ALA A 156 -21.18 8.79 4.99
N ASP A 157 -20.69 9.26 3.86
CA ASP A 157 -21.34 9.20 2.55
C ASP A 157 -21.04 7.89 1.78
N GLY A 158 -20.21 7.01 2.37
CA GLY A 158 -19.80 5.73 1.82
C GLY A 158 -18.70 5.81 0.75
N TYR A 159 -18.16 6.99 0.47
CA TYR A 159 -17.03 7.11 -0.44
C TYR A 159 -15.71 6.74 0.24
N MET A 160 -14.83 6.14 -0.55
CA MET A 160 -13.46 5.85 -0.17
C MET A 160 -12.70 7.15 0.14
N VAL A 161 -12.08 7.21 1.30
CA VAL A 161 -11.30 8.36 1.75
C VAL A 161 -9.90 8.34 1.14
N THR A 162 -9.38 9.52 0.79
CA THR A 162 -7.98 9.74 0.39
C THR A 162 -7.40 10.93 1.16
N GLY A 163 -6.09 10.97 1.35
CA GLY A 163 -5.45 12.01 2.15
C GLY A 163 -5.62 11.81 3.65
N TRP A 164 -5.63 12.91 4.39
CA TRP A 164 -5.80 12.90 5.83
C TRP A 164 -7.25 12.64 6.24
N ASP A 165 -7.45 11.74 7.19
CA ASP A 165 -8.73 11.46 7.83
C ASP A 165 -8.59 11.39 9.35
N ASN A 166 -9.60 11.90 10.04
CA ASN A 166 -9.70 11.79 11.49
C ASN A 166 -10.93 10.97 11.85
N ALA A 167 -10.70 9.73 12.23
CA ALA A 167 -11.73 8.85 12.72
C ALA A 167 -11.60 8.71 14.23
N ASP A 168 -12.61 9.12 14.98
CA ASP A 168 -12.69 9.01 16.44
C ASP A 168 -11.48 9.64 17.19
N GLY A 169 -10.96 10.76 16.65
CA GLY A 169 -9.81 11.46 17.20
C GLY A 169 -8.45 10.90 16.75
N VAL A 170 -8.41 9.86 15.94
CA VAL A 170 -7.20 9.26 15.40
C VAL A 170 -6.98 9.75 13.97
N TRP A 171 -5.88 10.47 13.74
CA TRP A 171 -5.47 10.87 12.43
C TRP A 171 -4.74 9.74 11.71
N SER A 172 -5.15 9.46 10.48
CA SER A 172 -4.52 8.51 9.56
C SER A 172 -4.34 9.14 8.18
N TYR A 173 -3.49 8.56 7.36
CA TYR A 173 -3.28 9.04 6.00
C TYR A 173 -3.53 7.92 4.99
N TYR A 174 -4.28 8.25 3.94
CA TYR A 174 -4.63 7.35 2.85
C TYR A 174 -4.06 7.88 1.54
N ASN A 175 -3.43 7.03 0.75
CA ASN A 175 -2.86 7.44 -0.53
C ASN A 175 -3.96 7.79 -1.56
N ALA A 176 -3.56 8.16 -2.78
CA ALA A 176 -4.50 8.51 -3.85
C ALA A 176 -5.41 7.33 -4.28
N TYR A 177 -5.03 6.11 -3.94
CA TYR A 177 -5.80 4.89 -4.20
C TYR A 177 -6.63 4.44 -2.99
N GLY A 178 -6.69 5.26 -1.94
CA GLY A 178 -7.45 4.99 -0.72
C GLY A 178 -6.79 4.01 0.25
N ALA A 179 -5.65 3.43 -0.07
CA ALA A 179 -4.94 2.55 0.85
C ALA A 179 -4.27 3.33 1.99
N ARG A 180 -4.47 2.89 3.24
CA ARG A 180 -3.82 3.49 4.41
C ARG A 180 -2.31 3.37 4.30
N VAL A 181 -1.63 4.49 4.48
CA VAL A 181 -0.16 4.58 4.46
C VAL A 181 0.39 4.32 5.86
N SER A 182 1.58 3.74 5.95
CA SER A 182 2.38 3.64 7.17
C SER A 182 3.79 4.19 6.93
N GLY A 183 4.47 4.60 8.00
CA GLY A 183 5.79 5.21 7.91
C GLY A 183 5.75 6.71 7.58
N TRP A 184 6.75 7.20 6.86
CA TRP A 184 6.91 8.61 6.59
C TRP A 184 5.97 9.13 5.50
N VAL A 185 5.32 10.27 5.78
CA VAL A 185 4.39 10.96 4.87
C VAL A 185 4.79 12.42 4.74
N GLY A 186 5.07 12.86 3.51
CA GLY A 186 5.25 14.28 3.18
C GLY A 186 3.90 14.89 2.79
N SER A 187 3.46 15.93 3.48
CA SER A 187 2.21 16.63 3.18
C SER A 187 2.30 18.11 3.58
N GLY A 188 1.82 19.01 2.71
CA GLY A 188 1.78 20.44 2.99
C GLY A 188 3.13 21.07 3.35
N GLY A 189 4.24 20.55 2.81
CA GLY A 189 5.60 21.03 3.10
C GLY A 189 6.16 20.56 4.45
N SER A 190 5.47 19.68 5.16
CA SER A 190 5.90 19.09 6.43
C SER A 190 5.98 17.58 6.33
N TRP A 191 6.81 16.97 7.20
CA TRP A 191 6.88 15.52 7.35
C TRP A 191 6.07 15.05 8.53
N TYR A 192 5.43 13.90 8.38
CA TYR A 192 4.64 13.20 9.38
C TYR A 192 5.09 11.75 9.44
N TYR A 193 4.76 11.07 10.51
CA TYR A 193 5.00 9.62 10.63
C TYR A 193 3.71 8.93 11.04
N ILE A 194 3.34 7.89 10.30
CA ILE A 194 2.19 7.04 10.59
C ILE A 194 2.72 5.74 11.20
N ASP A 195 2.33 5.48 12.42
CA ASP A 195 2.75 4.27 13.14
C ASP A 195 2.30 3.01 12.38
N PRO A 196 3.22 2.12 11.98
CA PRO A 196 2.87 0.95 11.19
C PRO A 196 1.94 -0.04 11.90
N ALA A 197 1.98 -0.11 13.22
CA ALA A 197 1.19 -1.05 13.99
C ALA A 197 -0.26 -0.57 14.16
N THR A 198 -0.45 0.73 14.37
CA THR A 198 -1.76 1.30 14.68
C THR A 198 -2.40 2.02 13.49
N GLY A 199 -1.59 2.52 12.55
CA GLY A 199 -2.01 3.40 11.46
C GLY A 199 -2.32 4.82 11.94
N ALA A 200 -1.95 5.18 13.16
CA ALA A 200 -2.15 6.50 13.73
C ALA A 200 -0.99 7.45 13.42
N MET A 201 -1.29 8.73 13.20
CA MET A 201 -0.30 9.79 13.09
C MET A 201 0.44 9.98 14.41
N ALA A 202 1.75 9.96 14.36
CA ALA A 202 2.64 10.16 15.51
C ALA A 202 2.58 11.60 16.03
N THR A 203 2.66 11.76 17.36
CA THR A 203 2.84 13.03 18.06
C THR A 203 3.82 12.85 19.21
N GLY A 204 4.50 13.91 19.63
CA GLY A 204 5.51 13.79 20.68
C GLY A 204 6.76 13.04 20.22
N TRP A 205 7.47 12.43 21.17
CA TRP A 205 8.68 11.66 20.91
C TRP A 205 8.37 10.29 20.33
N VAL A 206 8.99 9.97 19.18
CA VAL A 206 8.85 8.67 18.50
C VAL A 206 10.20 8.16 18.05
N GLN A 207 10.48 6.90 18.32
CA GLN A 207 11.67 6.22 17.82
C GLN A 207 11.36 5.49 16.51
N VAL A 208 12.07 5.84 15.46
CA VAL A 208 11.97 5.18 14.16
C VAL A 208 13.31 4.53 13.83
N GLY A 209 13.35 3.21 13.89
CA GLY A 209 14.61 2.48 13.86
C GLY A 209 15.50 2.87 15.07
N PRO A 210 16.78 3.21 14.87
CA PRO A 210 17.67 3.63 15.96
C PRO A 210 17.53 5.13 16.32
N THR A 211 16.72 5.90 15.61
CA THR A 211 16.71 7.38 15.67
C THR A 211 15.44 7.89 16.34
N TRP A 212 15.59 8.86 17.23
CA TRP A 212 14.48 9.58 17.84
C TRP A 212 14.11 10.82 17.04
N TYR A 213 12.80 11.05 16.93
CA TYR A 213 12.18 12.22 16.31
C TYR A 213 11.15 12.83 17.26
N LEU A 214 10.92 14.12 17.12
CA LEU A 214 9.88 14.81 17.87
C LEU A 214 8.85 15.40 16.90
N PHE A 215 7.58 15.12 17.16
CA PHE A 215 6.45 15.62 16.39
C PHE A 215 5.63 16.60 17.24
N SER A 216 5.10 17.62 16.60
CA SER A 216 4.18 18.56 17.23
C SER A 216 2.86 17.88 17.61
N ALA A 217 2.01 18.56 18.37
CA ALA A 217 0.66 18.08 18.66
C ALA A 217 -0.23 17.92 17.39
N SER A 218 0.12 18.62 16.29
CA SER A 218 -0.49 18.48 14.97
C SER A 218 0.22 17.44 14.08
N GLY A 219 1.16 16.66 14.62
CA GLY A 219 1.87 15.58 13.93
C GLY A 219 3.03 16.02 13.03
N GLN A 220 3.33 17.30 12.93
CA GLN A 220 4.43 17.78 12.09
C GLN A 220 5.78 17.45 12.74
N MET A 221 6.70 16.89 11.98
CA MET A 221 8.08 16.65 12.41
C MET A 221 8.76 17.98 12.73
N LEU A 222 9.35 18.06 13.93
CA LEU A 222 10.06 19.24 14.39
C LEU A 222 11.54 19.16 14.03
N THR A 223 12.18 20.33 13.87
CA THR A 223 13.61 20.48 13.61
C THR A 223 14.18 21.62 14.45
N GLY A 224 15.50 21.72 14.54
CA GLY A 224 16.18 22.77 15.29
C GLY A 224 16.02 22.61 16.81
N TRP A 225 16.13 23.74 17.51
CA TRP A 225 16.02 23.76 18.97
C TRP A 225 14.60 23.52 19.45
N GLN A 226 14.43 22.56 20.37
CA GLN A 226 13.14 22.22 20.98
C GLN A 226 13.27 22.10 22.50
N TYR A 227 12.27 22.57 23.22
CA TYR A 227 12.15 22.42 24.66
C TYR A 227 11.01 21.43 25.00
N ALA A 228 11.36 20.28 25.54
CA ALA A 228 10.42 19.23 25.94
C ALA A 228 10.79 18.70 27.35
N GLY A 229 10.74 19.59 28.35
CA GLY A 229 11.24 19.32 29.70
C GLY A 229 12.74 19.57 29.88
N ALA A 230 13.53 19.41 28.82
CA ALA A 230 14.90 19.82 28.64
C ALA A 230 15.09 20.40 27.23
N TRP A 231 16.25 20.98 26.95
CA TRP A 231 16.58 21.41 25.59
C TRP A 231 17.16 20.26 24.79
N TYR A 232 16.66 20.13 23.57
CA TYR A 232 17.09 19.19 22.54
C TYR A 232 17.40 19.94 21.25
N TYR A 233 18.20 19.34 20.40
CA TYR A 233 18.38 19.81 19.05
C TYR A 233 18.05 18.70 18.06
N LEU A 234 17.20 19.02 17.09
CA LEU A 234 16.82 18.12 16.02
C LEU A 234 17.49 18.59 14.74
N ALA A 235 18.22 17.71 14.09
CA ALA A 235 18.88 18.00 12.81
C ALA A 235 17.84 18.44 11.76
N PRO A 236 18.25 19.02 10.63
CA PRO A 236 17.34 19.32 9.51
C PRO A 236 16.57 18.10 8.99
N SER A 237 17.11 16.91 9.20
CA SER A 237 16.41 15.62 8.92
C SER A 237 15.34 15.26 9.95
N GLY A 238 15.18 16.03 11.03
CA GLY A 238 14.34 15.72 12.18
C GLY A 238 14.99 14.82 13.23
N ALA A 239 16.14 14.22 12.94
CA ALA A 239 16.83 13.32 13.85
C ALA A 239 17.32 14.04 15.11
N MET A 240 17.00 13.49 16.30
CA MET A 240 17.56 13.94 17.57
C MET A 240 19.08 13.76 17.57
N VAL A 241 19.82 14.81 17.90
CA VAL A 241 21.27 14.73 17.96
C VAL A 241 21.75 14.35 19.38
N THR A 242 22.90 13.70 19.43
CA THR A 242 23.63 13.36 20.67
C THR A 242 25.10 13.72 20.50
N GLY A 243 25.83 13.75 21.62
CA GLY A 243 27.26 14.05 21.63
C GLY A 243 27.56 15.52 21.34
N TRP A 244 28.78 15.79 20.88
CA TRP A 244 29.23 17.13 20.53
C TRP A 244 28.64 17.62 19.24
N GLN A 245 28.06 18.84 19.28
CA GLN A 245 27.44 19.48 18.12
C GLN A 245 27.94 20.93 18.01
N ASN A 246 28.34 21.32 16.80
CA ASN A 246 28.61 22.73 16.49
C ASN A 246 27.36 23.32 15.81
N ILE A 247 26.66 24.18 16.51
CA ILE A 247 25.41 24.79 16.03
C ILE A 247 25.64 26.28 15.86
N GLY A 248 25.64 26.73 14.62
CA GLY A 248 26.12 28.08 14.29
C GLY A 248 27.64 28.19 14.49
N ILE A 249 28.07 28.95 15.48
CA ILE A 249 29.47 29.13 15.83
C ILE A 249 29.79 28.64 17.24
N THR A 250 28.83 27.94 17.88
CA THR A 250 28.91 27.55 19.29
C THR A 250 28.87 26.04 19.42
N TRP A 251 29.72 25.51 20.28
CA TRP A 251 29.71 24.10 20.63
C TRP A 251 28.77 23.81 21.78
N TYR A 252 28.01 22.73 21.63
CA TYR A 252 27.10 22.15 22.62
C TYR A 252 27.40 20.67 22.78
N TYR A 253 26.97 20.12 23.89
CA TYR A 253 26.98 18.66 24.09
C TYR A 253 25.59 18.19 24.47
N PHE A 254 25.16 17.09 23.86
CA PHE A 254 23.90 16.43 24.14
C PHE A 254 24.20 15.04 24.71
N GLY A 255 23.54 14.67 25.79
CA GLY A 255 23.67 13.34 26.40
C GLY A 255 23.18 12.23 25.43
N GLU A 256 23.33 10.98 25.84
CA GLU A 256 22.80 9.83 25.08
C GLU A 256 21.27 9.90 25.00
N ASP A 257 20.63 10.53 25.98
CA ASP A 257 19.20 10.83 26.01
C ASP A 257 18.80 12.05 25.19
N GLY A 258 19.74 12.70 24.50
CA GLY A 258 19.56 13.90 23.69
C GLY A 258 19.42 15.20 24.48
N GLN A 259 19.49 15.19 25.82
CA GLN A 259 19.39 16.41 26.63
C GLN A 259 20.64 17.26 26.53
N MET A 260 20.45 18.57 26.33
CA MET A 260 21.54 19.55 26.29
C MET A 260 22.24 19.65 27.66
N ALA A 261 23.55 19.49 27.69
CA ALA A 261 24.36 19.67 28.88
C ALA A 261 24.42 21.13 29.34
N THR A 262 24.38 21.35 30.65
CA THR A 262 24.61 22.64 31.30
C THR A 262 25.43 22.44 32.56
N GLY A 263 26.22 23.45 32.98
CA GLY A 263 27.10 23.33 34.13
C GLY A 263 28.28 22.39 33.87
N TRP A 264 28.85 21.85 34.98
CA TRP A 264 29.93 20.89 34.89
C TRP A 264 29.44 19.51 34.44
N THR A 265 30.02 19.04 33.34
CA THR A 265 29.64 17.74 32.74
C THR A 265 30.89 16.92 32.45
N MET A 266 30.91 15.66 32.89
CA MET A 266 32.02 14.74 32.61
C MET A 266 31.75 14.01 31.26
N ILE A 267 32.67 14.18 30.31
CA ILE A 267 32.58 13.57 28.98
C ILE A 267 33.88 12.80 28.73
N SER A 268 33.78 11.49 28.52
CA SER A 268 34.95 10.62 28.28
C SER A 268 36.10 10.82 29.23
N GLY A 269 35.80 10.97 30.56
CA GLY A 269 36.79 11.11 31.62
C GLY A 269 37.39 12.51 31.80
N ARG A 270 36.85 13.51 31.11
CA ARG A 270 37.27 14.91 31.24
C ARG A 270 36.08 15.79 31.64
N TRP A 271 36.37 16.82 32.47
CA TRP A 271 35.37 17.81 32.87
C TRP A 271 35.30 18.96 31.89
N TYR A 272 34.08 19.29 31.47
CA TYR A 272 33.74 20.44 30.63
C TYR A 272 32.70 21.30 31.35
N TYR A 273 32.75 22.59 31.13
CA TYR A 273 31.75 23.50 31.68
C TYR A 273 30.90 24.11 30.55
N PHE A 274 29.59 24.04 30.72
CA PHE A 274 28.62 24.62 29.81
C PHE A 274 27.84 25.72 30.53
N ALA A 275 27.66 26.85 29.85
CA ALA A 275 26.81 27.93 30.35
C ALA A 275 25.36 27.46 30.53
N SER A 276 24.53 28.26 31.20
CA SER A 276 23.08 27.96 31.31
C SER A 276 22.37 27.92 29.95
N SER A 277 22.93 28.56 28.91
CA SER A 277 22.49 28.47 27.50
C SER A 277 22.92 27.18 26.81
N GLY A 278 23.70 26.32 27.47
CA GLY A 278 24.31 25.12 26.89
C GLY A 278 25.59 25.34 26.08
N ALA A 279 26.01 26.60 25.92
CA ALA A 279 27.25 26.90 25.21
C ALA A 279 28.47 26.40 26.02
N TRP A 280 29.39 25.69 25.34
CA TRP A 280 30.67 25.33 25.89
C TRP A 280 31.53 26.59 26.14
N VAL A 281 32.14 26.69 27.30
CA VAL A 281 32.94 27.85 27.75
C VAL A 281 34.41 27.52 27.81
#